data_5f29f537a281913be2958807a72b826e
#
_entry.id   5f29f537a281913be2958807a72b826e
#
_cell.length_a   1.000
_cell.length_b   1.000
_cell.length_c   1.000
_cell.angle_alpha   90.00
_cell.angle_beta   90.00
_cell.angle_gamma   90.00
#
_symmetry.space_group_name_H-M   'P 1'
#
loop_
_entity.id
_entity.type
_entity.pdbx_description
1 polymer ?
#
loop_
_entity_poly.entity_id
_entity_poly.type
_entity_poly.pdbx_seq_one_letter_code
_entity_poly.pdbx_strand_id
1 'polypeptide(L)'
;MLSVDAIYVQVFADRFAVRNVDSGESCEVQRDQTSVSPRMLIAEFTMAQHQLKEAVKAVRRGLRSPEILMHPMERIEGGVTEVEYRVFAELGMGAGGSKVGVHTGLPVSGDAVRKAIQDYKHHGA
;
A
#
# COMPACT_ATOMS: atom_id res chain seq x y z
N MET A 1 -19.38 -4.88 -17.55
CA MET A 1 -19.19 -4.36 -16.19
C MET A 1 -17.76 -3.92 -15.99
N LEU A 2 -17.58 -2.73 -15.50
CA LEU A 2 -16.23 -2.23 -15.21
C LEU A 2 -15.76 -2.80 -13.88
N SER A 3 -14.69 -3.55 -13.91
CA SER A 3 -14.10 -4.05 -12.67
C SER A 3 -13.12 -3.02 -12.11
N VAL A 4 -12.96 -3.06 -10.81
CA VAL A 4 -12.02 -2.19 -10.10
C VAL A 4 -10.73 -2.98 -9.89
N ASP A 5 -9.61 -2.37 -10.28
CA ASP A 5 -8.30 -3.00 -10.09
C ASP A 5 -8.02 -3.19 -8.60
N ALA A 6 -7.39 -4.30 -8.26
CA ALA A 6 -6.84 -4.50 -6.92
C ALA A 6 -5.33 -4.38 -7.03
N ILE A 7 -4.75 -3.52 -6.21
CA ILE A 7 -3.31 -3.24 -6.23
C ILE A 7 -2.70 -3.59 -4.88
N TYR A 8 -1.65 -4.39 -4.93
CA TYR A 8 -0.93 -4.84 -3.75
C TYR A 8 0.36 -4.04 -3.65
N VAL A 9 0.54 -3.37 -2.51
CA VAL A 9 1.70 -2.51 -2.27
C VAL A 9 2.51 -3.07 -1.11
N GLN A 10 3.73 -3.53 -1.38
CA GLN A 10 4.67 -3.90 -0.34
C GLN A 10 5.57 -2.71 -0.04
N VAL A 11 5.62 -2.31 1.21
CA VAL A 11 6.36 -1.12 1.64
C VAL A 11 7.66 -1.55 2.30
N PHE A 12 8.78 -1.25 1.63
CA PHE A 12 10.12 -1.48 2.16
C PHE A 12 10.75 -0.13 2.49
N ALA A 13 11.86 -0.16 3.22
CA ALA A 13 12.58 1.06 3.54
C ALA A 13 13.16 1.74 2.29
N ASP A 14 13.58 0.94 1.31
CA ASP A 14 14.26 1.44 0.11
C ASP A 14 13.38 1.51 -1.13
N ARG A 15 12.14 0.98 -1.07
CA ARG A 15 11.28 0.97 -2.26
C ARG A 15 9.83 0.66 -1.92
N PHE A 16 8.95 1.01 -2.87
CA PHE A 16 7.60 0.44 -2.94
C PHE A 16 7.60 -0.59 -4.05
N ALA A 17 7.10 -1.79 -3.76
CA ALA A 17 6.86 -2.81 -4.77
C ALA A 17 5.35 -2.85 -5.01
N VAL A 18 4.92 -2.50 -6.21
CA VAL A 18 3.50 -2.27 -6.53
C VAL A 18 3.08 -3.21 -7.64
N ARG A 19 1.97 -3.91 -7.44
CA ARG A 19 1.49 -4.90 -8.38
C ARG A 19 -0.01 -4.80 -8.57
N ASN A 20 -0.44 -4.77 -9.83
CA ASN A 20 -1.85 -4.92 -10.17
C ASN A 20 -2.17 -6.41 -10.19
N VAL A 21 -3.02 -6.85 -9.26
CA VAL A 21 -3.32 -8.27 -9.09
C VAL A 21 -4.07 -8.83 -10.31
N ASP A 22 -4.87 -8.01 -10.95
CA ASP A 22 -5.70 -8.47 -12.07
C ASP A 22 -4.92 -8.58 -13.37
N SER A 23 -4.05 -7.63 -13.67
CA SER A 23 -3.29 -7.61 -14.92
C SER A 23 -1.93 -8.28 -14.80
N GLY A 24 -1.41 -8.39 -13.58
CA GLY A 24 -0.07 -8.90 -13.34
C GLY A 24 1.03 -7.85 -13.55
N GLU A 25 0.69 -6.65 -13.97
CA GLU A 25 1.69 -5.59 -14.12
C GLU A 25 2.23 -5.18 -12.77
N SER A 26 3.53 -4.92 -12.74
CA SER A 26 4.18 -4.51 -11.49
C SER A 26 5.27 -3.50 -11.79
N CYS A 27 5.61 -2.74 -10.76
CA CYS A 27 6.77 -1.85 -10.83
C CYS A 27 7.33 -1.66 -9.43
N GLU A 28 8.57 -1.19 -9.38
CA GLU A 28 9.20 -0.80 -8.13
C GLU A 28 9.62 0.64 -8.24
N VAL A 29 9.38 1.41 -7.18
CA VAL A 29 9.83 2.80 -7.11
C VAL A 29 10.79 2.91 -5.95
N GLN A 30 12.00 3.37 -6.23
CA GLN A 30 13.01 3.57 -5.21
C GLN A 30 12.61 4.72 -4.29
N ARG A 31 12.87 4.55 -3.01
CA ARG A 31 12.57 5.55 -2.00
C ARG A 31 13.86 6.15 -1.49
N ASP A 32 13.81 7.44 -1.20
CA ASP A 32 14.88 8.10 -0.49
C ASP A 32 14.87 7.62 0.95
N GLN A 33 15.97 7.04 1.42
CA GLN A 33 16.04 6.51 2.78
C GLN A 33 15.95 7.59 3.84
N THR A 34 16.11 8.85 3.48
CA THR A 34 15.88 9.96 4.42
C THR A 34 14.39 10.06 4.78
N SER A 35 13.52 9.43 4.01
CA SER A 35 12.08 9.41 4.31
C SER A 35 11.69 8.35 5.34
N VAL A 36 12.66 7.63 5.90
CA VAL A 36 12.41 6.64 6.95
C VAL A 36 13.22 6.99 8.19
N SER A 37 12.66 6.66 9.36
CA SER A 37 13.37 6.76 10.62
C SER A 37 13.72 5.36 11.11
N PRO A 38 14.54 5.23 12.15
CA PRO A 38 14.87 3.92 12.70
C PRO A 38 13.65 3.09 13.12
N ARG A 39 12.56 3.74 13.51
CA ARG A 39 11.35 3.06 13.94
C ARG A 39 10.25 3.12 12.88
N MET A 40 10.05 4.26 12.25
CA MET A 40 8.94 4.47 11.33
C MET A 40 9.36 4.20 9.89
N LEU A 41 8.62 3.33 9.23
CA LEU A 41 8.86 3.04 7.83
C LEU A 41 8.47 4.22 6.93
N ILE A 42 7.48 5.01 7.33
CA ILE A 42 7.06 6.21 6.63
C ILE A 42 7.27 7.40 7.55
N ALA A 43 8.35 8.14 7.35
CA ALA A 43 8.65 9.35 8.12
C ALA A 43 8.34 10.62 7.32
N GLU A 44 8.55 10.58 5.99
CA GLU A 44 8.26 11.71 5.11
C GLU A 44 7.03 11.38 4.26
N PHE A 45 5.88 11.70 4.81
CA PHE A 45 4.59 11.28 4.22
C PHE A 45 4.35 11.86 2.83
N THR A 46 4.60 13.15 2.65
CA THR A 46 4.29 13.81 1.38
C THR A 46 5.09 13.22 0.22
N MET A 47 6.38 12.98 0.44
CA MET A 47 7.24 12.37 -0.56
C MET A 47 6.81 10.93 -0.86
N ALA A 48 6.54 10.17 0.19
CA ALA A 48 6.10 8.79 0.03
C ALA A 48 4.79 8.70 -0.75
N GLN A 49 3.84 9.59 -0.44
CA GLN A 49 2.56 9.62 -1.13
C GLN A 49 2.73 9.93 -2.61
N HIS A 50 3.58 10.89 -2.94
CA HIS A 50 3.84 11.24 -4.34
C HIS A 50 4.45 10.06 -5.10
N GLN A 51 5.45 9.41 -4.51
CA GLN A 51 6.10 8.27 -5.14
C GLN A 51 5.14 7.10 -5.33
N LEU A 52 4.31 6.82 -4.33
CA LEU A 52 3.35 5.73 -4.42
C LEU A 52 2.27 6.03 -5.46
N LYS A 53 1.81 7.27 -5.50
CA LYS A 53 0.80 7.67 -6.49
C LYS A 53 1.28 7.44 -7.91
N GLU A 54 2.54 7.77 -8.19
CA GLU A 54 3.12 7.54 -9.52
C GLU A 54 3.23 6.06 -9.84
N ALA A 55 3.59 5.23 -8.85
CA ALA A 55 3.67 3.79 -9.05
C ALA A 55 2.29 3.18 -9.32
N VAL A 56 1.27 3.64 -8.59
CA VAL A 56 -0.10 3.16 -8.78
C VAL A 56 -0.58 3.52 -10.19
N LYS A 57 -0.31 4.75 -10.64
CA LYS A 57 -0.66 5.16 -12.00
C LYS A 57 0.00 4.27 -13.05
N ALA A 58 1.22 3.85 -12.81
CA ALA A 58 1.97 3.05 -13.77
C ALA A 58 1.36 1.66 -13.98
N VAL A 59 0.71 1.09 -12.96
CA VAL A 59 0.19 -0.27 -13.04
C VAL A 59 -1.33 -0.35 -13.14
N ARG A 60 -2.06 0.73 -12.87
CA ARG A 60 -3.52 0.68 -12.94
C ARG A 60 -3.99 0.67 -14.39
N ARG A 61 -5.04 -0.08 -14.64
CA ARG A 61 -5.62 -0.25 -15.97
C ARG A 61 -7.03 0.30 -16.07
N GLY A 62 -7.82 0.14 -14.99
CA GLY A 62 -9.21 0.54 -15.02
C GLY A 62 -9.40 2.04 -14.95
N LEU A 63 -10.58 2.51 -15.36
CA LEU A 63 -10.94 3.93 -15.29
C LEU A 63 -11.36 4.34 -13.89
N ARG A 64 -11.76 3.37 -13.06
CA ARG A 64 -12.19 3.64 -11.68
C ARG A 64 -10.97 3.61 -10.75
N SER A 65 -11.09 4.35 -9.65
CA SER A 65 -10.04 4.33 -8.63
C SER A 65 -9.86 2.91 -8.09
N PRO A 66 -8.63 2.42 -7.97
CA PRO A 66 -8.37 1.05 -7.56
C PRO A 66 -8.58 0.83 -6.08
N GLU A 67 -8.74 -0.44 -5.69
CA GLU A 67 -8.64 -0.85 -4.29
C GLU A 67 -7.17 -1.18 -4.01
N ILE A 68 -6.68 -0.79 -2.85
CA ILE A 68 -5.25 -0.92 -2.53
C ILE A 68 -5.07 -1.66 -1.21
N LEU A 69 -4.16 -2.63 -1.20
CA LEU A 69 -3.72 -3.29 0.02
C LEU A 69 -2.29 -2.84 0.32
N MET A 70 -2.11 -2.18 1.45
CA MET A 70 -0.80 -1.75 1.92
C MET A 70 -0.22 -2.81 2.85
N HIS A 71 1.02 -3.21 2.61
CA HIS A 71 1.67 -4.26 3.39
C HIS A 71 3.06 -3.81 3.82
N PRO A 72 3.21 -3.27 5.04
CA PRO A 72 4.54 -2.93 5.55
C PRO A 72 5.37 -4.19 5.75
N MET A 73 6.56 -4.21 5.17
CA MET A 73 7.43 -5.39 5.15
C MET A 73 8.58 -5.30 6.13
N GLU A 74 8.84 -4.13 6.69
CA GLU A 74 9.99 -3.89 7.58
C GLU A 74 9.57 -3.00 8.74
N ARG A 75 10.39 -2.99 9.79
CA ARG A 75 10.24 -2.09 10.95
C ARG A 75 8.93 -2.26 11.69
N ILE A 76 8.50 -3.52 11.77
CA ILE A 76 7.23 -3.87 12.41
C ILE A 76 7.42 -4.78 13.63
N GLU A 77 8.62 -4.79 14.19
CA GLU A 77 8.91 -5.58 15.39
C GLU A 77 7.99 -5.15 16.54
N GLY A 78 7.35 -6.10 17.15
CA GLY A 78 6.36 -5.82 18.20
C GLY A 78 4.98 -5.48 17.69
N GLY A 79 4.78 -5.55 16.36
CA GLY A 79 3.50 -5.29 15.73
C GLY A 79 3.37 -3.86 15.22
N VAL A 80 2.27 -3.58 14.55
CA VAL A 80 1.96 -2.28 13.96
C VAL A 80 1.02 -1.55 14.91
N THR A 81 1.37 -0.32 15.30
CA THR A 81 0.54 0.50 16.19
C THR A 81 -0.66 1.08 15.44
N GLU A 82 -1.66 1.58 16.20
CA GLU A 82 -2.81 2.22 15.59
C GLU A 82 -2.41 3.42 14.72
N VAL A 83 -1.43 4.20 15.17
CA VAL A 83 -0.94 5.34 14.42
C VAL A 83 -0.31 4.87 13.10
N GLU A 84 0.46 3.81 13.15
CA GLU A 84 1.10 3.25 11.96
C GLU A 84 0.06 2.70 10.97
N TYR A 85 -0.96 1.99 11.46
CA TYR A 85 -2.05 1.54 10.59
C TYR A 85 -2.70 2.71 9.88
N ARG A 86 -2.95 3.80 10.61
CA ARG A 86 -3.57 5.00 10.04
C ARG A 86 -2.67 5.63 8.98
N VAL A 87 -1.38 5.70 9.22
CA VAL A 87 -0.42 6.26 8.25
C VAL A 87 -0.45 5.47 6.96
N PHE A 88 -0.40 4.14 7.04
CA PHE A 88 -0.44 3.30 5.84
C PHE A 88 -1.78 3.42 5.10
N ALA A 89 -2.88 3.46 5.84
CA ALA A 89 -4.20 3.60 5.22
C ALA A 89 -4.32 4.94 4.50
N GLU A 90 -3.89 6.04 5.14
CA GLU A 90 -3.93 7.36 4.54
C GLU A 90 -3.01 7.46 3.32
N LEU A 91 -1.88 6.79 3.37
CA LEU A 91 -0.95 6.76 2.23
C LEU A 91 -1.60 6.10 1.01
N GLY A 92 -2.29 4.97 1.22
CA GLY A 92 -3.01 4.31 0.14
C GLY A 92 -4.15 5.15 -0.42
N MET A 93 -4.90 5.82 0.46
CA MET A 93 -5.97 6.72 0.02
C MET A 93 -5.41 7.88 -0.79
N GLY A 94 -4.33 8.49 -0.31
CA GLY A 94 -3.68 9.60 -1.00
C GLY A 94 -3.06 9.20 -2.33
N ALA A 95 -2.72 7.94 -2.49
CA ALA A 95 -2.19 7.42 -3.76
C ALA A 95 -3.29 7.11 -4.78
N GLY A 96 -4.56 7.30 -4.42
CA GLY A 96 -5.68 7.13 -5.32
C GLY A 96 -6.59 5.95 -5.02
N GLY A 97 -6.39 5.28 -3.89
CA GLY A 97 -7.23 4.15 -3.52
C GLY A 97 -8.66 4.55 -3.20
N SER A 98 -9.64 3.83 -3.76
CA SER A 98 -11.04 4.01 -3.42
C SER A 98 -11.40 3.27 -2.13
N LYS A 99 -10.70 2.20 -1.86
CA LYS A 99 -10.81 1.43 -0.63
C LYS A 99 -9.40 0.93 -0.31
N VAL A 100 -8.99 1.03 0.93
CA VAL A 100 -7.63 0.67 1.32
C VAL A 100 -7.66 -0.24 2.53
N GLY A 101 -6.88 -1.32 2.47
CA GLY A 101 -6.62 -2.17 3.61
C GLY A 101 -5.15 -2.13 3.97
N VAL A 102 -4.83 -2.54 5.19
CA VAL A 102 -3.46 -2.69 5.65
C VAL A 102 -3.30 -4.12 6.15
N HIS A 103 -2.32 -4.81 5.62
CA HIS A 103 -2.07 -6.22 5.94
C HIS A 103 -0.76 -6.36 6.69
N THR A 104 -0.75 -7.25 7.66
CA THR A 104 0.47 -7.64 8.36
C THR A 104 0.57 -9.16 8.32
N GLY A 105 1.80 -9.67 8.28
CA GLY A 105 2.04 -11.10 8.24
C GLY A 105 2.70 -11.52 6.93
N LEU A 106 2.38 -12.72 6.48
CA LEU A 106 2.99 -13.27 5.28
C LEU A 106 2.44 -12.59 4.02
N PRO A 107 3.25 -12.50 2.96
CA PRO A 107 2.77 -11.96 1.69
C PRO A 107 1.56 -12.73 1.18
N VAL A 108 0.68 -12.01 0.48
CA VAL A 108 -0.53 -12.56 -0.11
C VAL A 108 -0.53 -12.35 -1.62
N SER A 109 -1.36 -13.10 -2.33
CA SER A 109 -1.46 -12.98 -3.78
C SER A 109 -2.88 -13.31 -4.23
N GLY A 110 -3.19 -12.95 -5.48
CA GLY A 110 -4.47 -13.29 -6.10
C GLY A 110 -5.66 -12.76 -5.31
N ASP A 111 -6.68 -13.60 -5.19
CA ASP A 111 -7.91 -13.23 -4.50
C ASP A 111 -7.73 -12.92 -3.01
N ALA A 112 -6.64 -13.41 -2.41
CA ALA A 112 -6.34 -13.12 -1.02
C ALA A 112 -6.08 -11.62 -0.80
N VAL A 113 -5.58 -10.92 -1.81
CA VAL A 113 -5.38 -9.47 -1.73
C VAL A 113 -6.72 -8.77 -1.59
N ARG A 114 -7.70 -9.12 -2.44
CA ARG A 114 -9.04 -8.52 -2.38
C ARG A 114 -9.72 -8.83 -1.05
N LYS A 115 -9.60 -10.06 -0.59
CA LYS A 115 -10.19 -10.46 0.68
C LYS A 115 -9.59 -9.66 1.83
N ALA A 116 -8.28 -9.46 1.83
CA ALA A 116 -7.62 -8.68 2.88
C ALA A 116 -8.08 -7.23 2.87
N ILE A 117 -8.32 -6.65 1.70
CA ILE A 117 -8.85 -5.28 1.61
C ILE A 117 -10.26 -5.23 2.21
N GLN A 118 -11.11 -6.18 1.84
CA GLN A 118 -12.49 -6.19 2.29
C GLN A 118 -12.63 -6.47 3.78
N ASP A 119 -11.77 -7.32 4.31
CA ASP A 119 -11.81 -7.70 5.72
C ASP A 119 -11.17 -6.67 6.64
N TYR A 120 -10.43 -5.72 6.08
CA TYR A 120 -9.74 -4.72 6.89
C TYR A 120 -10.73 -3.78 7.55
N LYS A 121 -10.55 -3.57 8.86
CA LYS A 121 -11.33 -2.59 9.61
C LYS A 121 -10.37 -1.53 10.12
N HIS A 122 -10.78 -0.27 9.97
CA HIS A 122 -9.94 0.85 10.41
C HIS A 122 -9.75 0.79 11.92
N HIS A 123 -8.49 0.77 12.35
CA HIS A 123 -8.17 0.80 13.77
C HIS A 123 -8.40 2.19 14.32
N GLY A 124 -9.07 2.27 15.44
CA GLY A 124 -9.35 3.54 16.10
C GLY A 124 -10.44 4.38 15.45
N ALA A 125 -11.19 3.78 14.54
CA ALA A 125 -12.29 4.49 13.90
C ALA A 125 -13.49 4.60 14.82
#